data_368ca2122bffa7c9235e1541b4b46608
#
_entry.id   368ca2122bffa7c9235e1541b4b46608
#
_cell.length_a   1.000
_cell.length_b   1.000
_cell.length_c   1.000
_cell.angle_alpha   90.00
_cell.angle_beta   90.00
_cell.angle_gamma   90.00
#
_symmetry.space_group_name_H-M   'P 1'
#
loop_
_entity.id
_entity.type
_entity.pdbx_description
1 polymer ?
#
loop_
_entity_poly.entity_id
_entity_poly.type
_entity_poly.pdbx_seq_one_letter_code
_entity_poly.pdbx_strand_id
1 'polypeptide(L)'
;MVSIAPSMLGADFGKMRDAAELVAPHSSYLHMDVMDGHFVPNLTMGVDLVKALKGIAPLDVHLMITDPVDFIDDFYDAGAEIISVHVEANDPREALTKINKKGIKSGIAFNPSTPKEKIIPYLDIADMILVMSVEPGYCGQSFHENAIDRVKYFKTNYPNKIIEVDGGVSTQNSAILSKNGADILVAGSAIFKSNDPIQTIAEMKKS
;
A
#
# COMPACT_ATOMS: atom_id res chain seq x y z
N MET A 1 -8.17 8.99 13.72
CA MET A 1 -6.71 8.76 13.83
C MET A 1 -6.33 7.91 12.64
N VAL A 2 -5.38 8.37 11.83
CA VAL A 2 -4.95 7.67 10.61
C VAL A 2 -4.19 6.38 10.96
N SER A 3 -4.35 5.33 10.14
CA SER A 3 -3.58 4.08 10.25
C SER A 3 -2.23 4.22 9.58
N ILE A 4 -1.18 3.62 10.16
CA ILE A 4 0.16 3.57 9.54
C ILE A 4 0.46 2.14 9.13
N ALA A 5 0.91 1.99 7.89
CA ALA A 5 1.38 0.74 7.29
C ALA A 5 2.86 0.89 6.89
N PRO A 6 3.83 0.45 7.73
CA PRO A 6 5.23 0.45 7.35
C PRO A 6 5.47 -0.38 6.08
N SER A 7 6.01 0.25 5.02
CA SER A 7 6.42 -0.49 3.81
C SER A 7 7.71 -1.24 4.09
N MET A 8 7.63 -2.55 4.04
CA MET A 8 8.76 -3.45 4.26
C MET A 8 9.85 -3.34 3.18
N LEU A 9 9.54 -2.69 2.04
CA LEU A 9 10.52 -2.32 1.02
C LEU A 9 11.60 -1.36 1.56
N GLY A 10 11.27 -0.56 2.59
CA GLY A 10 12.22 0.35 3.26
C GLY A 10 13.12 -0.32 4.28
N ALA A 11 12.85 -1.56 4.67
CA ALA A 11 13.60 -2.30 5.67
C ALA A 11 14.87 -2.97 5.09
N ASP A 12 15.77 -3.42 5.97
CA ASP A 12 16.88 -4.30 5.59
C ASP A 12 16.34 -5.70 5.32
N PHE A 13 16.41 -6.16 4.08
CA PHE A 13 15.91 -7.49 3.67
C PHE A 13 16.63 -8.63 4.39
N GLY A 14 17.88 -8.44 4.80
CA GLY A 14 18.62 -9.41 5.61
C GLY A 14 18.10 -9.55 7.05
N LYS A 15 17.26 -8.59 7.51
CA LYS A 15 16.67 -8.55 8.86
C LYS A 15 15.15 -8.29 8.81
N MET A 16 14.50 -8.77 7.77
CA MET A 16 13.09 -8.45 7.46
C MET A 16 12.16 -8.82 8.63
N ARG A 17 12.34 -9.99 9.24
CA ARG A 17 11.51 -10.43 10.36
C ARG A 17 11.73 -9.53 11.59
N ASP A 18 12.97 -9.22 11.95
CA ASP A 18 13.28 -8.36 13.09
C ASP A 18 12.68 -6.95 12.90
N ALA A 19 12.79 -6.43 11.67
CA ALA A 19 12.19 -5.15 11.30
C ALA A 19 10.67 -5.17 11.39
N ALA A 20 10.02 -6.25 10.93
CA ALA A 20 8.57 -6.43 11.03
C ALA A 20 8.11 -6.50 12.49
N GLU A 21 8.76 -7.33 13.33
CA GLU A 21 8.45 -7.50 14.76
C GLU A 21 8.64 -6.19 15.54
N LEU A 22 9.62 -5.36 15.15
CA LEU A 22 9.86 -4.05 15.78
C LEU A 22 8.68 -3.09 15.56
N VAL A 23 8.16 -3.00 14.32
CA VAL A 23 7.15 -1.99 13.96
C VAL A 23 5.70 -2.49 14.13
N ALA A 24 5.46 -3.80 14.14
CA ALA A 24 4.13 -4.41 14.18
C ALA A 24 3.28 -3.93 15.37
N PRO A 25 3.77 -3.84 16.63
CA PRO A 25 2.96 -3.37 17.76
C PRO A 25 2.51 -1.91 17.64
N HIS A 26 3.14 -1.16 16.73
CA HIS A 26 2.93 0.27 16.53
C HIS A 26 2.25 0.61 15.21
N SER A 27 1.91 -0.39 14.38
CA SER A 27 1.32 -0.23 13.06
C SER A 27 -0.03 -0.92 12.94
N SER A 28 -0.80 -0.60 11.90
CA SER A 28 -2.08 -1.27 11.63
C SER A 28 -1.90 -2.44 10.65
N TYR A 29 -0.95 -2.32 9.77
CA TYR A 29 -0.60 -3.30 8.73
C TYR A 29 0.92 -3.31 8.53
N LEU A 30 1.45 -4.36 7.90
CA LEU A 30 2.75 -4.36 7.23
C LEU A 30 2.48 -4.31 5.72
N HIS A 31 2.98 -3.27 5.05
CA HIS A 31 2.79 -3.10 3.61
C HIS A 31 3.90 -3.80 2.82
N MET A 32 3.49 -4.65 1.87
CA MET A 32 4.36 -5.56 1.13
C MET A 32 4.37 -5.18 -0.36
N ASP A 33 5.39 -4.46 -0.81
CA ASP A 33 5.55 -4.02 -2.19
C ASP A 33 6.11 -5.13 -3.08
N VAL A 34 5.23 -5.85 -3.77
CA VAL A 34 5.56 -6.95 -4.67
C VAL A 34 5.75 -6.44 -6.10
N MET A 35 6.93 -6.68 -6.67
CA MET A 35 7.31 -6.21 -8.01
C MET A 35 7.90 -7.35 -8.82
N ASP A 36 7.49 -7.48 -10.10
CA ASP A 36 7.84 -8.58 -11.00
C ASP A 36 8.98 -8.27 -12.00
N GLY A 37 9.47 -7.02 -12.02
CA GLY A 37 10.49 -6.57 -12.98
C GLY A 37 9.95 -6.33 -14.40
N HIS A 38 8.63 -6.43 -14.60
CA HIS A 38 7.94 -6.19 -15.88
C HIS A 38 6.99 -5.01 -15.79
N PHE A 39 6.10 -5.01 -14.81
CA PHE A 39 5.21 -3.89 -14.53
C PHE A 39 5.98 -2.63 -14.11
N VAL A 40 7.02 -2.83 -13.30
CA VAL A 40 8.00 -1.81 -12.90
C VAL A 40 9.42 -2.33 -13.11
N PRO A 41 10.43 -1.45 -13.35
CA PRO A 41 11.80 -1.86 -13.63
C PRO A 41 12.57 -2.26 -12.34
N ASN A 42 11.92 -2.94 -11.43
CA ASN A 42 12.50 -3.45 -10.19
C ASN A 42 11.88 -4.81 -9.84
N LEU A 43 12.65 -5.64 -9.17
CA LEU A 43 12.23 -6.94 -8.65
C LEU A 43 12.41 -6.93 -7.13
N THR A 44 11.37 -7.28 -6.38
CA THR A 44 11.42 -7.19 -4.91
C THR A 44 11.13 -8.51 -4.24
N MET A 45 10.04 -8.61 -3.52
CA MET A 45 9.66 -9.76 -2.72
C MET A 45 8.57 -10.59 -3.40
N GLY A 46 8.60 -11.89 -3.17
CA GLY A 46 7.58 -12.82 -3.65
C GLY A 46 6.77 -13.42 -2.50
N VAL A 47 5.94 -14.39 -2.84
CA VAL A 47 5.00 -15.09 -1.95
C VAL A 47 5.68 -15.64 -0.70
N ASP A 48 6.85 -16.24 -0.81
CA ASP A 48 7.55 -16.86 0.33
C ASP A 48 7.97 -15.84 1.38
N LEU A 49 8.38 -14.62 0.98
CA LEU A 49 8.73 -13.57 1.93
C LEU A 49 7.47 -13.03 2.63
N VAL A 50 6.38 -12.83 1.89
CA VAL A 50 5.09 -12.45 2.48
C VAL A 50 4.63 -13.50 3.49
N LYS A 51 4.69 -14.78 3.13
CA LYS A 51 4.35 -15.91 4.00
C LYS A 51 5.23 -15.98 5.26
N ALA A 52 6.52 -15.62 5.16
CA ALA A 52 7.43 -15.61 6.31
C ALA A 52 7.05 -14.57 7.37
N LEU A 53 6.28 -13.52 7.00
CA LEU A 53 5.81 -12.50 7.94
C LEU A 53 4.37 -12.74 8.43
N LYS A 54 3.70 -13.80 7.97
CA LYS A 54 2.34 -14.16 8.40
C LYS A 54 2.25 -14.29 9.93
N GLY A 55 1.26 -13.64 10.51
CA GLY A 55 0.98 -13.70 11.94
C GLY A 55 1.78 -12.71 12.80
N ILE A 56 2.69 -11.90 12.20
CA ILE A 56 3.38 -10.82 12.92
C ILE A 56 2.43 -9.61 13.04
N ALA A 57 1.80 -9.22 11.95
CA ALA A 57 0.72 -8.23 11.87
C ALA A 57 -0.16 -8.52 10.65
N PRO A 58 -1.32 -7.87 10.49
CA PRO A 58 -2.10 -7.90 9.26
C PRO A 58 -1.25 -7.49 8.05
N LEU A 59 -1.30 -8.28 6.97
CA LEU A 59 -0.49 -8.02 5.76
C LEU A 59 -1.35 -7.32 4.70
N ASP A 60 -0.86 -6.19 4.22
CA ASP A 60 -1.38 -5.41 3.12
C ASP A 60 -0.44 -5.59 1.93
N VAL A 61 -0.87 -6.32 0.91
CA VAL A 61 -0.04 -6.74 -0.23
C VAL A 61 -0.37 -5.89 -1.45
N HIS A 62 0.59 -5.09 -1.87
CA HIS A 62 0.50 -4.23 -3.03
C HIS A 62 1.19 -4.88 -4.24
N LEU A 63 0.40 -5.28 -5.24
CA LEU A 63 0.88 -5.99 -6.41
C LEU A 63 1.18 -5.02 -7.56
N MET A 64 2.43 -4.67 -7.72
CA MET A 64 3.01 -3.98 -8.88
C MET A 64 3.52 -5.03 -9.88
N ILE A 65 2.60 -5.84 -10.40
CA ILE A 65 2.88 -6.96 -11.32
C ILE A 65 1.93 -6.92 -12.52
N THR A 66 2.39 -7.45 -13.64
CA THR A 66 1.69 -7.37 -14.92
C THR A 66 0.41 -8.20 -14.94
N ASP A 67 0.45 -9.43 -14.41
CA ASP A 67 -0.65 -10.41 -14.43
C ASP A 67 -1.08 -10.79 -12.99
N PRO A 68 -1.76 -9.90 -12.24
CA PRO A 68 -2.06 -10.11 -10.83
C PRO A 68 -3.04 -11.27 -10.58
N VAL A 69 -3.92 -11.59 -11.53
CA VAL A 69 -4.93 -12.66 -11.41
C VAL A 69 -4.30 -14.00 -11.03
N ASP A 70 -3.13 -14.29 -11.59
CA ASP A 70 -2.44 -15.57 -11.41
C ASP A 70 -1.93 -15.78 -9.98
N PHE A 71 -1.67 -14.69 -9.24
CA PHE A 71 -1.02 -14.73 -7.93
C PHE A 71 -1.95 -14.46 -6.73
N ILE A 72 -3.23 -14.13 -6.96
CA ILE A 72 -4.17 -13.79 -5.87
C ILE A 72 -4.30 -14.94 -4.87
N ASP A 73 -4.41 -16.19 -5.34
CA ASP A 73 -4.54 -17.35 -4.45
C ASP A 73 -3.29 -17.52 -3.58
N ASP A 74 -2.12 -17.39 -4.18
CA ASP A 74 -0.84 -17.57 -3.49
C ASP A 74 -0.61 -16.51 -2.40
N PHE A 75 -0.91 -15.24 -2.68
CA PHE A 75 -0.80 -14.18 -1.68
C PHE A 75 -1.87 -14.27 -0.60
N TYR A 76 -3.09 -14.70 -0.93
CA TYR A 76 -4.10 -15.00 0.07
C TYR A 76 -3.63 -16.12 1.03
N ASP A 77 -3.11 -17.22 0.51
CA ASP A 77 -2.60 -18.34 1.29
C ASP A 77 -1.36 -17.95 2.11
N ALA A 78 -0.55 -17.00 1.60
CA ALA A 78 0.55 -16.39 2.33
C ALA A 78 0.10 -15.50 3.50
N GLY A 79 -1.19 -15.19 3.60
CA GLY A 79 -1.79 -14.50 4.75
C GLY A 79 -2.10 -13.02 4.50
N ALA A 80 -2.24 -12.60 3.24
CA ALA A 80 -2.72 -11.25 2.92
C ALA A 80 -4.14 -11.02 3.47
N GLU A 81 -4.37 -9.88 4.11
CA GLU A 81 -5.67 -9.39 4.55
C GLU A 81 -6.21 -8.28 3.64
N ILE A 82 -5.31 -7.61 2.93
CA ILE A 82 -5.60 -6.68 1.84
C ILE A 82 -4.73 -7.08 0.67
N ILE A 83 -5.29 -7.05 -0.54
CA ILE A 83 -4.52 -7.14 -1.79
C ILE A 83 -4.95 -5.99 -2.70
N SER A 84 -3.98 -5.18 -3.11
CA SER A 84 -4.16 -4.08 -4.05
C SER A 84 -3.53 -4.41 -5.40
N VAL A 85 -4.27 -4.12 -6.48
CA VAL A 85 -3.79 -4.30 -7.86
C VAL A 85 -3.90 -2.98 -8.62
N HIS A 86 -3.03 -2.76 -9.57
CA HIS A 86 -3.03 -1.55 -10.39
C HIS A 86 -4.09 -1.60 -11.50
N VAL A 87 -4.70 -0.45 -11.78
CA VAL A 87 -5.61 -0.30 -12.93
C VAL A 87 -4.87 -0.44 -14.27
N GLU A 88 -3.55 -0.24 -14.26
CA GLU A 88 -2.64 -0.39 -15.41
C GLU A 88 -2.20 -1.83 -15.65
N ALA A 89 -2.46 -2.75 -14.72
CA ALA A 89 -2.16 -4.17 -14.86
C ALA A 89 -3.17 -4.87 -15.80
N ASN A 90 -2.89 -6.11 -16.16
CA ASN A 90 -3.82 -6.92 -16.93
C ASN A 90 -4.99 -7.38 -16.04
N ASP A 91 -6.21 -7.32 -16.59
CA ASP A 91 -7.45 -7.84 -16.00
C ASP A 91 -7.71 -7.42 -14.53
N PRO A 92 -7.57 -6.12 -14.15
CA PRO A 92 -7.72 -5.69 -12.75
C PRO A 92 -9.11 -5.97 -12.19
N ARG A 93 -10.18 -5.96 -13.01
CA ARG A 93 -11.54 -6.32 -12.56
C ARG A 93 -11.65 -7.79 -12.17
N GLU A 94 -11.01 -8.68 -12.92
CA GLU A 94 -10.98 -10.11 -12.58
C GLU A 94 -10.20 -10.32 -11.29
N ALA A 95 -9.03 -9.68 -11.13
CA ALA A 95 -8.24 -9.72 -9.91
C ALA A 95 -9.05 -9.27 -8.68
N LEU A 96 -9.69 -8.09 -8.72
CA LEU A 96 -10.55 -7.60 -7.64
C LEU A 96 -11.70 -8.56 -7.31
N THR A 97 -12.34 -9.12 -8.35
CA THR A 97 -13.42 -10.12 -8.16
C THR A 97 -12.89 -11.38 -7.45
N LYS A 98 -11.69 -11.82 -7.81
CA LYS A 98 -11.04 -12.99 -7.20
C LYS A 98 -10.66 -12.71 -5.74
N ILE A 99 -10.14 -11.53 -5.43
CA ILE A 99 -9.83 -11.09 -4.05
C ILE A 99 -11.10 -11.08 -3.20
N ASN A 100 -12.20 -10.48 -3.70
CA ASN A 100 -13.46 -10.41 -2.98
C ASN A 100 -14.07 -11.80 -2.68
N LYS A 101 -13.91 -12.77 -3.59
CA LYS A 101 -14.32 -14.16 -3.35
C LYS A 101 -13.56 -14.82 -2.21
N LYS A 102 -12.36 -14.36 -1.86
CA LYS A 102 -11.60 -14.82 -0.70
C LYS A 102 -12.09 -14.23 0.62
N GLY A 103 -12.93 -13.19 0.58
CA GLY A 103 -13.45 -12.52 1.78
C GLY A 103 -12.46 -11.59 2.46
N ILE A 104 -11.39 -11.20 1.77
CA ILE A 104 -10.42 -10.18 2.20
C ILE A 104 -10.66 -8.86 1.46
N LYS A 105 -10.03 -7.77 1.92
CA LYS A 105 -10.22 -6.45 1.29
C LYS A 105 -9.50 -6.36 -0.05
N SER A 106 -10.20 -5.82 -1.04
CA SER A 106 -9.65 -5.54 -2.37
C SER A 106 -9.31 -4.06 -2.54
N GLY A 107 -8.12 -3.76 -3.06
CA GLY A 107 -7.65 -2.41 -3.38
C GLY A 107 -7.44 -2.20 -4.87
N ILE A 108 -7.83 -1.00 -5.38
CA ILE A 108 -7.46 -0.55 -6.72
C ILE A 108 -6.44 0.57 -6.60
N ALA A 109 -5.25 0.33 -7.15
CA ALA A 109 -4.15 1.28 -7.21
C ALA A 109 -4.08 1.98 -8.57
N PHE A 110 -3.47 3.16 -8.61
CA PHE A 110 -3.20 3.88 -9.86
C PHE A 110 -2.00 4.80 -9.73
N ASN A 111 -1.24 4.91 -10.81
CA ASN A 111 -0.02 5.71 -10.87
C ASN A 111 -0.30 7.22 -10.82
N PRO A 112 0.69 8.05 -10.42
CA PRO A 112 0.56 9.51 -10.43
C PRO A 112 0.27 10.08 -11.83
N SER A 113 0.76 9.43 -12.88
CA SER A 113 0.52 9.81 -14.29
C SER A 113 -0.86 9.40 -14.79
N THR A 114 -1.54 8.44 -14.12
CA THR A 114 -2.85 7.93 -14.55
C THR A 114 -3.98 8.87 -14.12
N PRO A 115 -4.88 9.26 -15.04
CA PRO A 115 -6.06 10.04 -14.69
C PRO A 115 -6.95 9.27 -13.69
N LYS A 116 -7.40 9.97 -12.63
CA LYS A 116 -8.24 9.36 -11.57
C LYS A 116 -9.54 8.75 -12.09
N GLU A 117 -10.03 9.23 -13.24
CA GLU A 117 -11.23 8.72 -13.92
C GLU A 117 -11.08 7.25 -14.34
N LYS A 118 -9.86 6.77 -14.53
CA LYS A 118 -9.59 5.39 -14.95
C LYS A 118 -9.97 4.37 -13.88
N ILE A 119 -9.94 4.72 -12.58
CA ILE A 119 -10.31 3.79 -11.51
C ILE A 119 -11.80 3.82 -11.18
N ILE A 120 -12.54 4.86 -11.58
CA ILE A 120 -13.98 4.98 -11.27
C ILE A 120 -14.78 3.72 -11.64
N PRO A 121 -14.57 3.09 -12.81
CA PRO A 121 -15.28 1.86 -13.17
C PRO A 121 -15.07 0.68 -12.21
N TYR A 122 -14.06 0.70 -11.36
CA TYR A 122 -13.72 -0.39 -10.43
C TYR A 122 -14.22 -0.15 -9.00
N LEU A 123 -14.73 1.07 -8.72
CA LEU A 123 -15.14 1.45 -7.36
C LEU A 123 -16.44 0.78 -6.91
N ASP A 124 -17.17 0.14 -7.81
CA ASP A 124 -18.32 -0.70 -7.48
C ASP A 124 -17.91 -1.99 -6.74
N ILE A 125 -16.69 -2.49 -7.00
CA ILE A 125 -16.19 -3.76 -6.45
C ILE A 125 -14.97 -3.62 -5.53
N ALA A 126 -14.15 -2.55 -5.65
CA ALA A 126 -13.00 -2.32 -4.77
C ALA A 126 -13.42 -1.75 -3.41
N ASP A 127 -12.86 -2.26 -2.33
CA ASP A 127 -13.06 -1.72 -0.96
C ASP A 127 -12.19 -0.51 -0.68
N MET A 128 -11.02 -0.47 -1.29
CA MET A 128 -9.96 0.49 -1.04
C MET A 128 -9.45 1.13 -2.34
N ILE A 129 -9.03 2.38 -2.24
CA ILE A 129 -8.34 3.13 -3.29
C ILE A 129 -6.93 3.42 -2.79
N LEU A 130 -5.93 2.86 -3.48
CA LEU A 130 -4.53 3.15 -3.23
C LEU A 130 -4.04 4.26 -4.16
N VAL A 131 -3.83 5.44 -3.60
CA VAL A 131 -3.33 6.62 -4.31
C VAL A 131 -1.80 6.59 -4.29
N MET A 132 -1.20 6.32 -5.43
CA MET A 132 0.26 6.45 -5.56
C MET A 132 0.65 7.93 -5.59
N SER A 133 1.59 8.31 -4.73
CA SER A 133 2.18 9.64 -4.68
C SER A 133 3.61 9.70 -5.22
N VAL A 134 4.08 8.61 -5.78
CA VAL A 134 5.32 8.48 -6.58
C VAL A 134 5.07 7.48 -7.71
N GLU A 135 5.86 7.53 -8.77
CA GLU A 135 5.83 6.43 -9.75
C GLU A 135 6.35 5.15 -9.07
N PRO A 136 5.61 4.01 -9.22
CA PRO A 136 5.97 2.78 -8.53
C PRO A 136 7.33 2.24 -8.98
N GLY A 137 8.00 1.46 -8.10
CA GLY A 137 9.25 0.79 -8.43
C GLY A 137 10.39 0.97 -7.43
N TYR A 138 10.50 2.11 -6.74
CA TYR A 138 11.62 2.37 -5.81
C TYR A 138 11.16 3.07 -4.54
N CYS A 139 11.79 2.70 -3.42
CA CYS A 139 11.59 3.36 -2.13
C CYS A 139 12.39 4.69 -2.05
N GLY A 140 11.87 5.68 -1.30
CA GLY A 140 12.60 6.92 -0.98
C GLY A 140 12.51 8.01 -2.05
N GLN A 141 11.54 7.95 -2.93
CA GLN A 141 11.22 9.00 -3.90
C GLN A 141 10.56 10.21 -3.23
N SER A 142 10.62 11.37 -3.92
CA SER A 142 9.96 12.61 -3.46
C SER A 142 8.45 12.53 -3.65
N PHE A 143 7.71 12.94 -2.63
CA PHE A 143 6.25 12.99 -2.64
C PHE A 143 5.72 13.97 -3.70
N HIS A 144 4.74 13.54 -4.48
CA HIS A 144 4.03 14.37 -5.45
C HIS A 144 2.78 14.98 -4.81
N GLU A 145 2.74 16.30 -4.70
CA GLU A 145 1.66 17.04 -4.00
C GLU A 145 0.26 16.83 -4.61
N ASN A 146 0.17 16.47 -5.90
CA ASN A 146 -1.11 16.18 -6.55
C ASN A 146 -1.87 14.99 -5.90
N ALA A 147 -1.18 14.15 -5.12
CA ALA A 147 -1.80 13.08 -4.35
C ALA A 147 -2.80 13.63 -3.32
N ILE A 148 -2.54 14.80 -2.73
CA ILE A 148 -3.42 15.46 -1.75
C ILE A 148 -4.79 15.76 -2.37
N ASP A 149 -4.81 16.33 -3.57
CA ASP A 149 -6.06 16.64 -4.28
C ASP A 149 -6.82 15.36 -4.68
N ARG A 150 -6.10 14.29 -5.02
CA ARG A 150 -6.68 12.99 -5.32
C ARG A 150 -7.32 12.36 -4.09
N VAL A 151 -6.62 12.35 -2.95
CA VAL A 151 -7.15 11.88 -1.66
C VAL A 151 -8.44 12.63 -1.32
N LYS A 152 -8.41 13.96 -1.35
CA LYS A 152 -9.56 14.81 -1.10
C LYS A 152 -10.73 14.50 -2.04
N TYR A 153 -10.44 14.35 -3.35
CA TYR A 153 -11.45 14.03 -4.36
C TYR A 153 -12.15 12.70 -4.04
N PHE A 154 -11.37 11.63 -3.80
CA PHE A 154 -11.95 10.32 -3.56
C PHE A 154 -12.69 10.26 -2.23
N LYS A 155 -12.13 10.84 -1.17
CA LYS A 155 -12.83 10.85 0.13
C LYS A 155 -14.13 11.62 0.09
N THR A 156 -14.19 12.72 -0.66
CA THR A 156 -15.41 13.53 -0.83
C THR A 156 -16.49 12.80 -1.64
N ASN A 157 -16.10 12.17 -2.75
CA ASN A 157 -17.06 11.56 -3.69
C ASN A 157 -17.39 10.10 -3.36
N TYR A 158 -16.51 9.41 -2.62
CA TYR A 158 -16.64 8.00 -2.24
C TYR A 158 -16.31 7.80 -0.76
N PRO A 159 -17.08 8.42 0.16
CA PRO A 159 -16.75 8.49 1.60
C PRO A 159 -16.66 7.11 2.28
N ASN A 160 -17.32 6.10 1.72
CA ASN A 160 -17.32 4.73 2.24
C ASN A 160 -16.09 3.91 1.81
N LYS A 161 -15.26 4.43 0.90
CA LYS A 161 -14.03 3.76 0.49
C LYS A 161 -12.89 4.09 1.44
N ILE A 162 -12.05 3.10 1.70
CA ILE A 162 -10.78 3.30 2.39
C ILE A 162 -9.84 4.00 1.41
N ILE A 163 -9.20 5.07 1.84
CA ILE A 163 -8.19 5.79 1.05
C ILE A 163 -6.82 5.52 1.65
N GLU A 164 -6.01 4.84 0.91
CA GLU A 164 -4.61 4.59 1.23
C GLU A 164 -3.71 5.46 0.36
N VAL A 165 -2.57 5.88 0.91
CA VAL A 165 -1.56 6.67 0.18
C VAL A 165 -0.21 6.01 0.32
N ASP A 166 0.44 5.74 -0.82
CA ASP A 166 1.79 5.18 -0.86
C ASP A 166 2.74 6.04 -1.71
N GLY A 167 3.96 6.17 -1.20
CA GLY A 167 5.07 6.89 -1.84
C GLY A 167 5.44 8.21 -1.18
N GLY A 168 6.69 8.34 -0.73
CA GLY A 168 7.22 9.58 -0.17
C GLY A 168 6.50 10.11 1.08
N VAL A 169 5.68 9.28 1.74
CA VAL A 169 4.99 9.65 2.98
C VAL A 169 5.97 9.74 4.13
N SER A 170 5.84 10.80 4.93
CA SER A 170 6.72 11.11 6.07
C SER A 170 5.97 11.92 7.13
N THR A 171 6.63 12.25 8.23
CA THR A 171 6.08 13.14 9.26
C THR A 171 5.79 14.56 8.74
N GLN A 172 6.38 14.96 7.61
CA GLN A 172 6.18 16.30 7.02
C GLN A 172 4.84 16.42 6.28
N ASN A 173 4.29 15.32 5.74
CA ASN A 173 3.08 15.34 4.94
C ASN A 173 1.94 14.46 5.50
N SER A 174 2.18 13.64 6.53
CA SER A 174 1.15 12.80 7.15
C SER A 174 -0.07 13.60 7.62
N ALA A 175 0.15 14.77 8.25
CA ALA A 175 -0.93 15.62 8.76
C ALA A 175 -1.86 16.14 7.66
N ILE A 176 -1.30 16.61 6.55
CA ILE A 176 -2.12 17.14 5.45
C ILE A 176 -2.85 16.02 4.73
N LEU A 177 -2.25 14.83 4.57
CA LEU A 177 -2.89 13.67 3.97
C LEU A 177 -4.07 13.18 4.82
N SER A 178 -3.86 13.00 6.13
CA SER A 178 -4.91 12.63 7.09
C SER A 178 -6.06 13.63 7.10
N LYS A 179 -5.77 14.94 7.15
CA LYS A 179 -6.78 16.00 7.11
C LYS A 179 -7.61 15.99 5.83
N ASN A 180 -7.04 15.59 4.71
CA ASN A 180 -7.74 15.49 3.43
C ASN A 180 -8.46 14.15 3.24
N GLY A 181 -8.37 13.22 4.19
CA GLY A 181 -9.19 12.01 4.24
C GLY A 181 -8.46 10.72 3.91
N ALA A 182 -7.12 10.68 3.99
CA ALA A 182 -6.39 9.43 3.99
C ALA A 182 -6.71 8.63 5.26
N ASP A 183 -7.06 7.36 5.10
CA ASP A 183 -7.36 6.42 6.18
C ASP A 183 -6.11 5.60 6.55
N ILE A 184 -5.25 5.29 5.56
CA ILE A 184 -4.01 4.52 5.73
C ILE A 184 -2.87 5.29 5.04
N LEU A 185 -1.73 5.39 5.72
CA LEU A 185 -0.50 5.98 5.20
C LEU A 185 0.61 4.94 5.17
N VAL A 186 1.14 4.69 3.97
CA VAL A 186 2.26 3.79 3.74
C VAL A 186 3.56 4.58 3.80
N ALA A 187 4.49 4.15 4.65
CA ALA A 187 5.79 4.81 4.80
C ALA A 187 6.92 3.78 4.94
N GLY A 188 7.89 3.84 4.06
CA GLY A 188 9.06 2.96 4.06
C GLY A 188 10.30 3.64 4.64
N SER A 189 11.07 4.31 3.79
CA SER A 189 12.35 4.94 4.18
C SER A 189 12.22 5.96 5.32
N ALA A 190 11.11 6.68 5.40
CA ALA A 190 10.86 7.63 6.48
C ALA A 190 10.83 6.96 7.86
N ILE A 191 10.39 5.70 7.94
CA ILE A 191 10.36 4.90 9.17
C ILE A 191 11.71 4.20 9.36
N PHE A 192 12.12 3.35 8.42
CA PHE A 192 13.24 2.43 8.62
C PHE A 192 14.64 3.08 8.54
N LYS A 193 14.76 4.31 7.96
CA LYS A 193 16.00 5.08 7.99
C LYS A 193 16.01 6.18 9.06
N SER A 194 14.96 6.29 9.88
CA SER A 194 14.93 7.20 11.01
C SER A 194 15.80 6.69 12.17
N ASN A 195 16.17 7.58 13.06
CA ASN A 195 16.87 7.19 14.29
C ASN A 195 15.98 6.39 15.25
N ASP A 196 14.66 6.59 15.18
CA ASP A 196 13.66 5.90 16.00
C ASP A 196 12.41 5.62 15.17
N PRO A 197 12.28 4.40 14.60
CA PRO A 197 11.12 3.98 13.83
C PRO A 197 9.80 4.07 14.61
N ILE A 198 9.81 3.74 15.90
CA ILE A 198 8.62 3.73 16.74
C ILE A 198 8.12 5.16 16.97
N GLN A 199 9.02 6.07 17.32
CA GLN A 199 8.69 7.48 17.49
C GLN A 199 8.17 8.08 16.18
N THR A 200 8.78 7.76 15.05
CA THR A 200 8.34 8.23 13.73
C THR A 200 6.91 7.79 13.41
N ILE A 201 6.57 6.52 13.66
CA ILE A 201 5.19 6.01 13.51
C ILE A 201 4.23 6.76 14.43
N ALA A 202 4.61 6.98 15.70
CA ALA A 202 3.78 7.68 16.67
C ALA A 202 3.51 9.15 16.28
N GLU A 203 4.50 9.83 15.69
CA GLU A 203 4.35 11.19 15.16
C GLU A 203 3.40 11.25 13.97
N MET A 204 3.54 10.33 13.02
CA MET A 204 2.63 10.21 11.86
C MET A 204 1.17 9.96 12.28
N LYS A 205 0.93 9.18 13.34
CA LYS A 205 -0.43 8.88 13.85
C LYS A 205 -1.11 10.07 14.52
N LYS A 206 -0.35 11.01 15.09
CA LYS A 206 -0.88 12.20 15.76
C LYS A 206 -1.33 13.28 14.78
N SER A 207 -1.00 13.10 13.53
CA SER A 207 -1.29 14.06 12.47
C SER A 207 -2.75 14.04 12.00
#